data_dbde1bedc8ec241427e502c7f24d7128
#
_entry.id   dbde1bedc8ec241427e502c7f24d7128
#
_cell.length_a   1.000
_cell.length_b   1.000
_cell.length_c   1.000
_cell.angle_alpha   90.00
_cell.angle_beta   90.00
_cell.angle_gamma   90.00
#
_symmetry.space_group_name_H-M   'P 1'
#
loop_
_entity.id
_entity.type
_entity.pdbx_description
1 polymer ?
#
loop_
_entity_poly.entity_id
_entity_poly.type
_entity_poly.pdbx_seq_one_letter_code
_entity_poly.pdbx_strand_id
1 'polypeptide(L)'
;MTGILYAESNELKSIQIESKKNGIIISMAFNSSFDFANITGWQANSGWFYITLYKSTGDSTSLSNRELPQGIKEFQVIESAESIQLGLKIIEPIEQFDFSLGNGENAIEATLLYSTTYLAGLETIKQMNLDSHKRLFPEGVRNWFYLTGTGLTFTGLMQNSDDRMNTQTKTGVGLLIVTFLMDKILSYL
;
A
#
# COMPACT_ATOMS: atom_id res chain seq x y z
N MET A 1 43.27 34.67 -25.36
CA MET A 1 41.82 34.50 -25.04
C MET A 1 41.62 33.08 -24.56
N THR A 2 41.56 32.87 -23.26
CA THR A 2 41.26 31.59 -22.65
C THR A 2 39.73 31.49 -22.56
N GLY A 3 39.14 30.73 -23.47
CA GLY A 3 37.71 30.40 -23.41
C GLY A 3 37.47 29.53 -22.16
N ILE A 4 36.69 30.04 -21.22
CA ILE A 4 36.15 29.24 -20.12
C ILE A 4 35.13 28.30 -20.79
N LEU A 5 35.47 27.01 -20.93
CA LEU A 5 34.50 25.99 -21.24
C LEU A 5 33.57 25.88 -20.00
N TYR A 6 32.42 26.49 -20.09
CA TYR A 6 31.33 26.11 -19.18
C TYR A 6 30.96 24.67 -19.52
N ALA A 7 31.20 23.76 -18.60
CA ALA A 7 30.64 22.42 -18.70
C ALA A 7 29.12 22.58 -18.80
N GLU A 8 28.52 22.06 -19.86
CA GLU A 8 27.05 22.05 -20.01
C GLU A 8 26.47 21.34 -18.81
N SER A 9 25.89 22.11 -17.90
CA SER A 9 25.18 21.54 -16.73
C SER A 9 23.84 21.03 -17.21
N ASN A 10 23.51 19.80 -16.88
CA ASN A 10 22.17 19.23 -17.13
C ASN A 10 21.14 19.94 -16.26
N GLU A 11 20.07 20.42 -16.86
CA GLU A 11 18.98 21.06 -16.15
C GLU A 11 17.88 20.06 -15.86
N LEU A 12 17.56 19.86 -14.58
CA LEU A 12 16.42 19.06 -14.12
C LEU A 12 15.13 19.85 -14.37
N LYS A 13 14.31 19.39 -15.29
CA LYS A 13 13.10 20.05 -15.76
C LYS A 13 11.86 19.68 -14.94
N SER A 14 11.75 18.42 -14.60
CA SER A 14 10.60 17.94 -13.81
C SER A 14 10.95 16.73 -13.00
N ILE A 15 10.17 16.54 -11.92
CA ILE A 15 10.20 15.37 -11.07
C ILE A 15 8.77 14.86 -10.99
N GLN A 16 8.56 13.58 -11.05
CA GLN A 16 7.29 12.92 -10.74
C GLN A 16 7.54 11.89 -9.65
N ILE A 17 6.67 11.83 -8.65
CA ILE A 17 6.81 10.89 -7.53
C ILE A 17 5.53 10.08 -7.44
N GLU A 18 5.66 8.76 -7.50
CA GLU A 18 4.56 7.82 -7.40
C GLU A 18 4.77 6.85 -6.26
N SER A 19 3.77 6.70 -5.40
CA SER A 19 3.77 5.65 -4.40
C SER A 19 3.19 4.37 -4.97
N LYS A 20 3.90 3.28 -4.77
CA LYS A 20 3.47 1.92 -5.09
C LYS A 20 3.30 1.12 -3.79
N LYS A 21 2.62 -0.01 -3.87
CA LYS A 21 2.41 -0.90 -2.70
C LYS A 21 3.72 -1.33 -2.03
N ASN A 22 4.76 -1.53 -2.82
CA ASN A 22 6.07 -2.04 -2.39
C ASN A 22 7.19 -0.98 -2.34
N GLY A 23 6.87 0.31 -2.58
CA GLY A 23 7.91 1.33 -2.60
C GLY A 23 7.47 2.64 -3.25
N ILE A 24 8.45 3.41 -3.68
CA ILE A 24 8.28 4.72 -4.31
C ILE A 24 9.08 4.75 -5.62
N ILE A 25 8.49 5.32 -6.66
CA ILE A 25 9.14 5.58 -7.93
C ILE A 25 9.28 7.09 -8.11
N ILE A 26 10.49 7.55 -8.45
CA ILE A 26 10.78 8.96 -8.69
C ILE A 26 11.32 9.09 -10.10
N SER A 27 10.56 9.70 -10.99
CA SER A 27 10.97 9.96 -12.38
C SER A 27 11.50 11.39 -12.50
N MET A 28 12.70 11.56 -13.00
CA MET A 28 13.43 12.81 -13.15
C MET A 28 13.70 13.05 -14.62
N ALA A 29 13.17 14.13 -15.20
CA ALA A 29 13.40 14.48 -16.60
C ALA A 29 14.36 15.66 -16.72
N PHE A 30 15.34 15.54 -17.64
CA PHE A 30 16.39 16.50 -17.88
C PHE A 30 16.26 17.13 -19.28
N ASN A 31 16.95 18.25 -19.50
CA ASN A 31 17.02 18.89 -20.79
C ASN A 31 17.92 18.13 -21.81
N SER A 32 18.82 17.28 -21.31
CA SER A 32 19.75 16.47 -22.13
C SER A 32 20.01 15.13 -21.42
N SER A 33 20.68 14.20 -22.10
CA SER A 33 21.06 12.91 -21.55
C SER A 33 21.88 13.06 -20.27
N PHE A 34 21.50 12.37 -19.23
CA PHE A 34 22.15 12.40 -17.90
C PHE A 34 22.99 11.14 -17.70
N ASP A 35 24.23 11.32 -17.25
CA ASP A 35 25.16 10.23 -17.00
C ASP A 35 24.91 9.65 -15.56
N PHE A 36 24.71 8.34 -15.46
CA PHE A 36 24.54 7.62 -14.20
C PHE A 36 25.72 7.77 -13.23
N ALA A 37 26.91 8.06 -13.72
CA ALA A 37 28.08 8.37 -12.88
C ALA A 37 27.88 9.63 -12.01
N ASN A 38 26.94 10.49 -12.39
CA ASN A 38 26.65 11.75 -11.70
C ASN A 38 25.40 11.66 -10.78
N ILE A 39 24.91 10.46 -10.46
CA ILE A 39 23.79 10.27 -9.51
C ILE A 39 24.22 9.39 -8.35
N THR A 40 23.83 9.79 -7.14
CA THR A 40 24.01 8.99 -5.94
C THR A 40 22.76 9.04 -5.07
N GLY A 41 22.48 7.94 -4.36
CA GLY A 41 21.41 7.87 -3.38
C GLY A 41 21.93 7.38 -2.03
N TRP A 42 21.35 7.87 -0.96
CA TRP A 42 21.65 7.39 0.39
C TRP A 42 20.51 7.69 1.38
N GLN A 43 20.40 6.87 2.40
CA GLN A 43 19.40 7.03 3.46
C GLN A 43 20.06 7.46 4.76
N ALA A 44 19.50 8.51 5.38
CA ALA A 44 19.90 8.96 6.72
C ALA A 44 19.11 8.22 7.80
N ASN A 45 19.71 8.03 8.97
CA ASN A 45 19.04 7.42 10.14
C ASN A 45 17.80 8.19 10.62
N SER A 46 17.64 9.44 10.19
CA SER A 46 16.48 10.29 10.49
C SER A 46 15.24 10.00 9.63
N GLY A 47 15.28 9.01 8.75
CA GLY A 47 14.21 8.66 7.82
C GLY A 47 14.17 9.52 6.55
N TRP A 48 15.20 10.33 6.31
CA TRP A 48 15.40 11.02 5.04
C TRP A 48 16.11 10.12 4.04
N PHE A 49 15.64 10.12 2.82
CA PHE A 49 16.31 9.56 1.65
C PHE A 49 16.74 10.70 0.74
N TYR A 50 18.01 10.71 0.33
CA TYR A 50 18.58 11.75 -0.51
C TYR A 50 19.05 11.19 -1.83
N ILE A 51 18.74 11.92 -2.92
CA ILE A 51 19.28 11.69 -4.26
C ILE A 51 20.08 12.94 -4.63
N THR A 52 21.34 12.78 -4.92
CA THR A 52 22.21 13.88 -5.35
C THR A 52 22.54 13.73 -6.83
N LEU A 53 22.24 14.75 -7.60
CA LEU A 53 22.47 14.87 -9.02
C LEU A 53 23.64 15.85 -9.23
N TYR A 54 24.81 15.34 -9.50
CA TYR A 54 26.00 16.15 -9.76
C TYR A 54 25.96 16.75 -11.14
N LYS A 55 26.64 17.89 -11.36
CA LYS A 55 26.67 18.64 -12.62
C LYS A 55 25.27 18.96 -13.15
N SER A 56 24.34 19.24 -12.24
CA SER A 56 22.95 19.55 -12.55
C SER A 56 22.53 20.85 -11.90
N THR A 57 21.65 21.55 -12.59
CA THR A 57 20.95 22.76 -12.12
C THR A 57 19.45 22.56 -12.23
N GLY A 58 18.65 23.46 -11.63
CA GLY A 58 17.19 23.45 -11.74
C GLY A 58 16.56 24.40 -10.77
N ASP A 59 15.34 24.85 -11.06
CA ASP A 59 14.60 25.75 -10.19
C ASP A 59 14.02 24.99 -8.99
N SER A 60 14.72 25.07 -7.85
CA SER A 60 14.33 24.40 -6.60
C SER A 60 12.92 24.78 -6.14
N THR A 61 12.45 26.01 -6.43
CA THR A 61 11.12 26.49 -6.03
C THR A 61 10.03 25.78 -6.83
N SER A 62 10.17 25.75 -8.15
CA SER A 62 9.17 25.09 -9.02
C SER A 62 9.18 23.57 -8.84
N LEU A 63 10.36 22.99 -8.63
CA LEU A 63 10.53 21.55 -8.43
C LEU A 63 10.01 21.05 -7.07
N SER A 64 10.00 21.92 -6.04
CA SER A 64 9.51 21.57 -4.70
C SER A 64 7.98 21.67 -4.56
N ASN A 65 7.32 22.52 -5.34
CA ASN A 65 5.89 22.80 -5.20
C ASN A 65 5.04 21.70 -5.86
N ARG A 66 4.63 20.70 -5.04
CA ARG A 66 3.79 19.58 -5.49
C ARG A 66 2.98 18.98 -4.37
N GLU A 67 1.91 18.27 -4.72
CA GLU A 67 1.23 17.36 -3.80
C GLU A 67 2.09 16.12 -3.57
N LEU A 68 2.23 15.74 -2.29
CA LEU A 68 3.01 14.57 -1.93
C LEU A 68 2.13 13.31 -1.92
N PRO A 69 2.56 12.23 -2.57
CA PRO A 69 1.82 10.97 -2.52
C PRO A 69 1.94 10.32 -1.13
N GLN A 70 1.05 9.38 -0.87
CA GLN A 70 1.03 8.62 0.39
C GLN A 70 2.40 7.95 0.64
N GLY A 71 2.87 7.99 1.87
CA GLY A 71 4.16 7.39 2.27
C GLY A 71 5.31 8.40 2.35
N ILE A 72 5.12 9.62 1.84
CA ILE A 72 6.10 10.71 1.91
C ILE A 72 5.54 11.81 2.81
N LYS A 73 6.30 12.18 3.85
CA LYS A 73 5.91 13.25 4.79
C LYS A 73 6.35 14.63 4.31
N GLU A 74 7.56 14.70 3.79
CA GLU A 74 8.19 15.95 3.36
C GLU A 74 9.02 15.70 2.12
N PHE A 75 9.10 16.71 1.26
CA PHE A 75 9.95 16.72 0.07
C PHE A 75 10.63 18.07 -0.03
N GLN A 76 11.90 18.07 -0.37
CA GLN A 76 12.68 19.29 -0.56
C GLN A 76 13.64 19.13 -1.74
N VAL A 77 13.89 20.22 -2.43
CA VAL A 77 14.92 20.32 -3.47
C VAL A 77 15.94 21.37 -3.01
N ILE A 78 17.17 20.95 -2.91
CA ILE A 78 18.28 21.82 -2.48
C ILE A 78 19.20 22.00 -3.69
N GLU A 79 19.34 23.22 -4.14
CA GLU A 79 20.27 23.60 -5.21
C GLU A 79 21.61 24.05 -4.62
N SER A 80 22.69 23.58 -5.23
CA SER A 80 24.07 23.98 -4.95
C SER A 80 24.74 24.42 -6.25
N ALA A 81 25.96 24.96 -6.16
CA ALA A 81 26.68 25.48 -7.35
C ALA A 81 26.87 24.43 -8.47
N GLU A 82 27.03 23.17 -8.12
CA GLU A 82 27.35 22.08 -9.07
C GLU A 82 26.44 20.85 -8.91
N SER A 83 25.34 20.94 -8.14
CA SER A 83 24.46 19.80 -7.89
C SER A 83 23.08 20.21 -7.46
N ILE A 84 22.11 19.32 -7.70
CA ILE A 84 20.79 19.35 -7.08
C ILE A 84 20.65 18.15 -6.18
N GLN A 85 20.13 18.35 -4.98
CA GLN A 85 19.81 17.29 -4.05
C GLN A 85 18.29 17.24 -3.80
N LEU A 86 17.71 16.07 -4.00
CA LEU A 86 16.33 15.75 -3.67
C LEU A 86 16.31 15.08 -2.31
N GLY A 87 15.59 15.65 -1.36
CA GLY A 87 15.36 15.06 -0.04
C GLY A 87 13.92 14.59 0.12
N LEU A 88 13.70 13.34 0.48
CA LEU A 88 12.40 12.75 0.74
C LEU A 88 12.36 12.23 2.18
N LYS A 89 11.44 12.74 2.98
CA LYS A 89 11.13 12.22 4.30
C LYS A 89 10.13 11.08 4.16
N ILE A 90 10.62 9.85 4.20
CA ILE A 90 9.80 8.65 3.95
C ILE A 90 9.32 8.09 5.29
N ILE A 91 8.06 7.61 5.33
CA ILE A 91 7.47 7.04 6.55
C ILE A 91 8.11 5.69 6.85
N GLU A 92 8.29 4.87 5.81
CA GLU A 92 8.76 3.49 5.93
C GLU A 92 10.22 3.37 5.52
N PRO A 93 11.01 2.50 6.15
CA PRO A 93 12.42 2.33 5.81
C PRO A 93 12.58 1.75 4.39
N ILE A 94 13.52 2.31 3.63
CA ILE A 94 13.94 1.80 2.33
C ILE A 94 14.99 0.72 2.58
N GLU A 95 14.78 -0.48 2.03
CA GLU A 95 15.74 -1.57 2.10
C GLU A 95 16.70 -1.57 0.92
N GLN A 96 16.18 -1.23 -0.26
CA GLN A 96 16.94 -1.23 -1.50
C GLN A 96 16.51 -0.06 -2.38
N PHE A 97 17.45 0.48 -3.14
CA PHE A 97 17.16 1.45 -4.21
C PHE A 97 17.99 1.18 -5.43
N ASP A 98 17.50 1.61 -6.58
CA ASP A 98 18.15 1.47 -7.87
C ASP A 98 17.84 2.68 -8.78
N PHE A 99 18.73 2.95 -9.73
CA PHE A 99 18.56 3.97 -10.75
C PHE A 99 18.54 3.31 -12.12
N SER A 100 17.55 3.65 -12.94
CA SER A 100 17.38 3.14 -14.29
C SER A 100 16.99 4.24 -15.27
N LEU A 101 17.05 3.94 -16.56
CA LEU A 101 16.48 4.84 -17.58
C LEU A 101 14.96 4.87 -17.45
N GLY A 102 14.41 6.08 -17.42
CA GLY A 102 12.96 6.30 -17.37
C GLY A 102 12.31 6.21 -18.76
N ASN A 103 10.99 6.35 -18.79
CA ASN A 103 10.17 6.32 -20.02
C ASN A 103 10.29 7.61 -20.87
N GLY A 104 11.49 8.12 -21.12
CA GLY A 104 11.73 9.33 -21.91
C GLY A 104 13.18 9.39 -22.39
N GLU A 105 13.44 10.18 -23.45
CA GLU A 105 14.78 10.27 -24.04
C GLU A 105 15.85 10.74 -23.04
N ASN A 106 15.46 11.55 -22.05
CA ASN A 106 16.38 12.15 -21.07
C ASN A 106 15.80 11.99 -19.64
N ALA A 107 15.20 10.85 -19.34
CA ALA A 107 14.62 10.58 -18.02
C ALA A 107 15.40 9.51 -17.26
N ILE A 108 15.57 9.73 -15.96
CA ILE A 108 16.07 8.75 -15.01
C ILE A 108 14.96 8.42 -14.03
N GLU A 109 14.86 7.17 -13.68
CA GLU A 109 13.94 6.67 -12.68
C GLU A 109 14.71 6.13 -11.48
N ALA A 110 14.37 6.61 -10.29
CA ALA A 110 14.82 6.05 -9.03
C ALA A 110 13.70 5.18 -8.45
N THR A 111 13.99 3.92 -8.23
CA THR A 111 13.08 2.97 -7.56
C THR A 111 13.56 2.74 -6.13
N LEU A 112 12.72 3.07 -5.16
CA LEU A 112 12.96 2.87 -3.73
C LEU A 112 12.04 1.76 -3.23
N LEU A 113 12.59 0.66 -2.74
CA LEU A 113 11.83 -0.49 -2.26
C LEU A 113 11.76 -0.50 -0.73
N TYR A 114 10.56 -0.70 -0.19
CA TYR A 114 10.34 -0.91 1.24
C TYR A 114 10.89 -2.26 1.69
N SER A 115 11.16 -2.37 3.00
CA SER A 115 11.67 -3.61 3.54
C SER A 115 10.67 -4.76 3.39
N THR A 116 11.20 -5.95 3.09
CA THR A 116 10.40 -7.18 2.96
C THR A 116 9.70 -7.53 4.26
N THR A 117 10.31 -7.24 5.41
CA THR A 117 9.71 -7.42 6.74
C THR A 117 8.48 -6.52 6.93
N TYR A 118 8.56 -5.27 6.49
CA TYR A 118 7.43 -4.33 6.52
C TYR A 118 6.28 -4.83 5.64
N LEU A 119 6.57 -5.25 4.41
CA LEU A 119 5.56 -5.76 3.48
C LEU A 119 4.87 -7.03 4.01
N ALA A 120 5.62 -7.96 4.59
CA ALA A 120 5.06 -9.15 5.22
C ALA A 120 4.14 -8.80 6.40
N GLY A 121 4.51 -7.79 7.21
CA GLY A 121 3.69 -7.25 8.29
C GLY A 121 2.35 -6.70 7.78
N LEU A 122 2.35 -5.94 6.69
CA LEU A 122 1.14 -5.41 6.06
C LEU A 122 0.20 -6.51 5.55
N GLU A 123 0.74 -7.55 4.93
CA GLU A 123 -0.06 -8.68 4.45
C GLU A 123 -0.70 -9.47 5.60
N THR A 124 0.03 -9.68 6.68
CA THR A 124 -0.47 -10.33 7.89
C THR A 124 -1.61 -9.52 8.53
N ILE A 125 -1.45 -8.21 8.67
CA ILE A 125 -2.49 -7.32 9.20
C ILE A 125 -3.72 -7.31 8.28
N LYS A 126 -3.52 -7.30 6.96
CA LYS A 126 -4.62 -7.35 5.99
C LYS A 126 -5.39 -8.67 6.09
N GLN A 127 -4.71 -9.80 6.24
CA GLN A 127 -5.35 -11.10 6.44
C GLN A 127 -6.12 -11.16 7.77
N MET A 128 -5.54 -10.67 8.87
CA MET A 128 -6.23 -10.57 10.17
C MET A 128 -7.50 -9.71 10.08
N ASN A 129 -7.44 -8.57 9.38
CA ASN A 129 -8.60 -7.70 9.20
C ASN A 129 -9.67 -8.33 8.31
N LEU A 130 -9.30 -9.06 7.27
CA LEU A 130 -10.23 -9.80 6.42
C LEU A 130 -10.91 -10.93 7.21
N ASP A 131 -10.19 -11.63 8.06
CA ASP A 131 -10.75 -12.69 8.91
C ASP A 131 -11.64 -12.11 10.02
N SER A 132 -11.32 -10.94 10.57
CA SER A 132 -12.15 -10.26 11.56
C SER A 132 -13.45 -9.71 10.97
N HIS A 133 -13.47 -9.27 9.71
CA HIS A 133 -14.68 -8.79 9.03
C HIS A 133 -15.58 -9.93 8.55
N LYS A 134 -15.05 -11.13 8.35
CA LYS A 134 -15.84 -12.30 7.94
C LYS A 134 -16.72 -12.90 9.03
N ARG A 135 -16.62 -12.48 10.29
CA ARG A 135 -17.36 -13.07 11.41
C ARG A 135 -18.25 -12.07 12.15
N LEU A 136 -19.22 -11.50 11.44
CA LEU A 136 -20.31 -10.74 12.06
C LEU A 136 -21.17 -11.61 12.99
N PHE A 137 -21.09 -12.94 12.86
CA PHE A 137 -21.81 -13.89 13.72
C PHE A 137 -20.81 -14.81 14.43
N PRO A 138 -20.64 -14.68 15.78
CA PRO A 138 -19.70 -15.51 16.53
C PRO A 138 -19.98 -17.01 16.31
N GLU A 139 -18.94 -17.77 16.04
CA GLU A 139 -19.03 -19.19 15.67
C GLU A 139 -19.75 -20.02 16.77
N GLY A 140 -19.50 -19.69 18.03
CA GLY A 140 -20.18 -20.32 19.17
C GLY A 140 -21.69 -20.08 19.17
N VAL A 141 -22.13 -18.86 18.85
CA VAL A 141 -23.56 -18.50 18.77
C VAL A 141 -24.23 -19.22 17.59
N ARG A 142 -23.59 -19.24 16.44
CA ARG A 142 -24.06 -19.96 15.25
C ARG A 142 -24.24 -21.45 15.53
N ASN A 143 -23.23 -22.09 16.09
CA ASN A 143 -23.26 -23.52 16.41
C ASN A 143 -24.33 -23.83 17.44
N TRP A 144 -24.54 -22.93 18.41
CA TRP A 144 -25.61 -23.07 19.41
C TRP A 144 -27.02 -23.02 18.77
N PHE A 145 -27.24 -22.11 17.78
CA PHE A 145 -28.53 -22.04 17.07
C PHE A 145 -28.78 -23.30 16.24
N TYR A 146 -27.76 -23.81 15.53
CA TYR A 146 -27.87 -25.05 14.77
C TYR A 146 -28.18 -26.24 15.68
N LEU A 147 -27.47 -26.35 16.82
CA LEU A 147 -27.68 -27.43 17.78
C LEU A 147 -29.09 -27.38 18.37
N THR A 148 -29.54 -26.20 18.81
CA THR A 148 -30.88 -26.00 19.38
C THR A 148 -31.97 -26.26 18.34
N GLY A 149 -31.82 -25.73 17.11
CA GLY A 149 -32.78 -25.96 16.03
C GLY A 149 -32.91 -27.44 15.66
N THR A 150 -31.78 -28.15 15.57
CA THR A 150 -31.75 -29.59 15.31
C THR A 150 -32.39 -30.39 16.47
N GLY A 151 -32.04 -30.03 17.71
CA GLY A 151 -32.60 -30.67 18.89
C GLY A 151 -34.13 -30.54 18.98
N LEU A 152 -34.65 -29.31 18.76
CA LEU A 152 -36.10 -29.07 18.76
C LEU A 152 -36.82 -29.79 17.62
N THR A 153 -36.21 -29.82 16.43
CA THR A 153 -36.78 -30.54 15.29
C THR A 153 -36.87 -32.04 15.59
N PHE A 154 -35.77 -32.61 16.10
CA PHE A 154 -35.71 -34.04 16.40
C PHE A 154 -36.67 -34.44 17.54
N THR A 155 -36.69 -33.69 18.64
CA THR A 155 -37.62 -33.96 19.75
C THR A 155 -39.09 -33.81 19.33
N GLY A 156 -39.40 -32.80 18.50
CA GLY A 156 -40.74 -32.62 17.94
C GLY A 156 -41.21 -33.77 17.05
N LEU A 157 -40.28 -34.35 16.24
CA LEU A 157 -40.58 -35.51 15.39
C LEU A 157 -40.74 -36.81 16.21
N MET A 158 -40.03 -36.94 17.32
CA MET A 158 -40.12 -38.12 18.20
C MET A 158 -41.34 -38.09 19.12
N GLN A 159 -41.96 -36.95 19.32
CA GLN A 159 -43.18 -36.83 20.11
C GLN A 159 -44.32 -37.51 19.34
N ASN A 160 -44.89 -38.54 19.98
CA ASN A 160 -45.93 -39.39 19.39
C ASN A 160 -47.27 -38.63 19.32
N SER A 161 -47.37 -37.67 18.38
CA SER A 161 -48.56 -36.89 18.09
C SER A 161 -49.00 -37.19 16.66
N ASP A 162 -50.30 -37.29 16.42
CA ASP A 162 -50.89 -37.49 15.10
C ASP A 162 -50.50 -36.38 14.09
N ASP A 163 -49.98 -35.27 14.60
CA ASP A 163 -49.46 -34.13 13.79
C ASP A 163 -47.92 -34.12 13.78
N ARG A 164 -47.34 -34.65 12.70
CA ARG A 164 -45.87 -34.62 12.46
C ARG A 164 -45.28 -33.23 12.44
N MET A 165 -46.08 -32.19 12.27
CA MET A 165 -45.67 -30.79 12.25
C MET A 165 -46.14 -30.07 13.50
N ASN A 166 -45.85 -30.65 14.66
CA ASN A 166 -46.16 -30.01 15.96
C ASN A 166 -45.37 -28.68 16.14
N THR A 167 -45.74 -27.91 17.14
CA THR A 167 -45.14 -26.57 17.39
C THR A 167 -43.63 -26.64 17.59
N GLN A 168 -43.11 -27.71 18.21
CA GLN A 168 -41.66 -27.87 18.43
C GLN A 168 -40.91 -28.10 17.11
N THR A 169 -41.44 -28.97 16.25
CA THR A 169 -40.88 -29.20 14.91
C THR A 169 -40.85 -27.91 14.08
N LYS A 170 -41.97 -27.17 14.05
CA LYS A 170 -42.07 -25.88 13.33
C LYS A 170 -41.05 -24.87 13.86
N THR A 171 -40.89 -24.74 15.18
CA THR A 171 -39.92 -23.82 15.79
C THR A 171 -38.48 -24.23 15.47
N GLY A 172 -38.16 -25.53 15.58
CA GLY A 172 -36.82 -26.04 15.24
C GLY A 172 -36.42 -25.81 13.80
N VAL A 173 -37.30 -26.15 12.86
CA VAL A 173 -37.10 -25.91 11.43
C VAL A 173 -36.96 -24.39 11.12
N GLY A 174 -37.85 -23.58 11.69
CA GLY A 174 -37.78 -22.11 11.57
C GLY A 174 -36.44 -21.55 12.05
N LEU A 175 -35.95 -22.00 13.19
CA LEU A 175 -34.65 -21.59 13.72
C LEU A 175 -33.50 -21.99 12.80
N LEU A 176 -33.52 -23.20 12.23
CA LEU A 176 -32.50 -23.65 11.26
C LEU A 176 -32.51 -22.80 9.97
N ILE A 177 -33.69 -22.49 9.44
CA ILE A 177 -33.82 -21.67 8.23
C ILE A 177 -33.30 -20.26 8.49
N VAL A 178 -33.70 -19.63 9.60
CA VAL A 178 -33.22 -18.27 9.95
C VAL A 178 -31.71 -18.26 10.13
N THR A 179 -31.15 -19.24 10.85
CA THR A 179 -29.70 -19.34 11.07
C THR A 179 -28.95 -19.49 9.74
N PHE A 180 -29.44 -20.35 8.83
CA PHE A 180 -28.87 -20.54 7.50
C PHE A 180 -28.93 -19.27 6.65
N LEU A 181 -30.07 -18.58 6.64
CA LEU A 181 -30.21 -17.33 5.91
C LEU A 181 -29.31 -16.23 6.45
N MET A 182 -29.19 -16.09 7.77
CA MET A 182 -28.26 -15.15 8.38
C MET A 182 -26.80 -15.47 8.03
N ASP A 183 -26.40 -16.74 8.12
CA ASP A 183 -25.04 -17.17 7.76
C ASP A 183 -24.73 -16.87 6.27
N LYS A 184 -25.73 -17.07 5.39
CA LYS A 184 -25.62 -16.79 3.96
C LYS A 184 -25.56 -15.30 3.65
N ILE A 185 -26.47 -14.50 4.20
CA ILE A 185 -26.54 -13.06 3.96
C ILE A 185 -25.28 -12.36 4.51
N LEU A 186 -24.83 -12.72 5.71
CA LEU A 186 -23.64 -12.14 6.33
C LEU A 186 -22.34 -12.60 5.68
N SER A 187 -22.37 -13.67 4.87
CA SER A 187 -21.20 -14.09 4.07
C SER A 187 -21.06 -13.31 2.76
N TYR A 188 -22.07 -12.53 2.35
CA TYR A 188 -22.05 -11.68 1.15
C TYR A 188 -21.84 -10.19 1.44
N LEU A 189 -21.88 -9.78 2.71
CA LEU A 189 -21.57 -8.41 3.18
C LEU A 189 -20.11 -8.27 3.63
#